data_389e4a7bf1a0ea4faed7eb6558715302
#
_entry.id   389e4a7bf1a0ea4faed7eb6558715302
#
_cell.length_a   1.000
_cell.length_b   1.000
_cell.length_c   1.000
_cell.angle_alpha   90.00
_cell.angle_beta   90.00
_cell.angle_gamma   90.00
#
_symmetry.space_group_name_H-M   'P 1'
#
loop_
_entity.id
_entity.type
_entity.pdbx_description
1 polymer ?
#
loop_
_entity_poly.entity_id
_entity_poly.type
_entity_poly.pdbx_seq_one_letter_code
_entity_poly.pdbx_strand_id
1 'polypeptide(L)'
;MVSVGVHVSIAGSIDRAVSRATERGCDTFQIFSRNPRGWSYKPLTDDSASVFIKAMQESGIGPAVVHMPYLPNFASEKENIYSQSVESLSVELSRCATLQIPFLVTHLGHHGPLGKEDGRRRVADAINFALEDAPEGVFLLLENTAGEKNSVGSDLADIGDIIGKIQDQQRIKVCFDTCHAFAAGYDLRTHDLVGETFDRFDSEIGLDLLSVIHLNDTKGILGSGLDRHEHIGLGQIGEEGIRSILHHPRLRSLPFIMETPEDSTRDDIGNIAKVRELAV
;
A
#
# COMPACT_ATOMS: atom_id res chain seq x y z
N MET A 1 -0.01 1.33 -21.96
CA MET A 1 0.18 0.09 -21.16
C MET A 1 0.01 0.47 -19.72
N VAL A 2 -0.50 -0.42 -18.89
CA VAL A 2 -0.57 -0.21 -17.43
C VAL A 2 0.82 -0.34 -16.82
N SER A 3 1.09 0.42 -15.73
CA SER A 3 2.32 0.29 -14.95
C SER A 3 2.12 -0.78 -13.87
N VAL A 4 2.85 -1.89 -13.95
CA VAL A 4 2.68 -3.05 -13.05
C VAL A 4 3.99 -3.49 -12.42
N GLY A 5 3.92 -3.90 -11.17
CA GLY A 5 5.06 -4.45 -10.43
C GLY A 5 4.65 -5.26 -9.22
N VAL A 6 5.63 -5.64 -8.44
CA VAL A 6 5.46 -6.49 -7.25
C VAL A 6 6.24 -5.94 -6.05
N HIS A 7 5.94 -6.48 -4.86
CA HIS A 7 6.75 -6.24 -3.68
C HIS A 7 8.04 -7.08 -3.76
N VAL A 8 9.21 -6.43 -3.75
CA VAL A 8 10.50 -7.11 -3.89
C VAL A 8 11.36 -7.02 -2.62
N SER A 9 12.17 -8.04 -2.41
CA SER A 9 13.06 -8.13 -1.25
C SER A 9 14.26 -7.19 -1.36
N ILE A 10 14.66 -6.57 -0.25
CA ILE A 10 15.90 -5.80 -0.09
C ILE A 10 17.07 -6.65 0.50
N ALA A 11 16.93 -7.96 0.57
CA ALA A 11 17.96 -8.83 1.17
C ALA A 11 19.32 -8.68 0.49
N GLY A 12 20.37 -8.52 1.30
CA GLY A 12 21.74 -8.22 0.87
C GLY A 12 22.03 -6.73 0.91
N SER A 13 21.44 -5.94 0.03
CA SER A 13 21.50 -4.47 0.01
C SER A 13 20.26 -3.89 -0.66
N ILE A 14 19.91 -2.63 -0.35
CA ILE A 14 18.67 -2.02 -0.79
C ILE A 14 18.61 -1.83 -2.32
N ASP A 15 19.74 -1.54 -2.96
CA ASP A 15 19.89 -1.40 -4.41
C ASP A 15 19.55 -2.69 -5.17
N ARG A 16 19.72 -3.86 -4.55
CA ARG A 16 19.33 -5.14 -5.14
C ARG A 16 17.82 -5.26 -5.41
N ALA A 17 17.02 -4.45 -4.75
CA ALA A 17 15.58 -4.40 -5.06
C ALA A 17 15.34 -3.95 -6.51
N VAL A 18 16.13 -2.99 -7.00
CA VAL A 18 16.02 -2.49 -8.38
C VAL A 18 16.32 -3.59 -9.40
N SER A 19 17.44 -4.33 -9.23
CA SER A 19 17.76 -5.45 -10.13
C SER A 19 16.70 -6.56 -10.07
N ARG A 20 16.19 -6.90 -8.87
CA ARG A 20 15.11 -7.88 -8.71
C ARG A 20 13.82 -7.46 -9.42
N ALA A 21 13.45 -6.18 -9.33
CA ALA A 21 12.29 -5.65 -10.04
C ALA A 21 12.50 -5.70 -11.57
N THR A 22 13.69 -5.32 -12.04
CA THR A 22 14.06 -5.40 -13.47
C THR A 22 14.00 -6.84 -13.98
N GLU A 23 14.59 -7.80 -13.26
CA GLU A 23 14.59 -9.23 -13.61
C GLU A 23 13.18 -9.82 -13.70
N ARG A 24 12.23 -9.33 -12.90
CA ARG A 24 10.81 -9.71 -12.94
C ARG A 24 10.01 -8.99 -14.04
N GLY A 25 10.62 -8.01 -14.69
CA GLY A 25 9.96 -7.21 -15.73
C GLY A 25 8.96 -6.19 -15.16
N CYS A 26 9.20 -5.67 -13.95
CA CYS A 26 8.38 -4.64 -13.35
C CYS A 26 8.52 -3.29 -14.04
N ASP A 27 7.43 -2.51 -14.09
CA ASP A 27 7.43 -1.09 -14.47
C ASP A 27 7.52 -0.18 -13.23
N THR A 28 7.07 -0.67 -12.08
CA THR A 28 7.06 -0.07 -10.74
C THR A 28 7.34 -1.17 -9.72
N PHE A 29 7.65 -0.86 -8.46
CA PHE A 29 7.81 -1.90 -7.44
C PHE A 29 7.67 -1.33 -6.03
N GLN A 30 7.44 -2.21 -5.06
CA GLN A 30 7.37 -1.89 -3.65
C GLN A 30 8.46 -2.60 -2.87
N ILE A 31 8.92 -1.98 -1.79
CA ILE A 31 9.88 -2.53 -0.84
C ILE A 31 9.48 -2.21 0.61
N PHE A 32 9.99 -3.01 1.54
CA PHE A 32 10.26 -2.51 2.88
C PHE A 32 11.61 -1.81 2.86
N SER A 33 11.72 -0.62 3.46
CA SER A 33 13.02 0.08 3.49
C SER A 33 14.01 -0.55 4.49
N ARG A 34 13.51 -1.41 5.39
CA ARG A 34 14.26 -2.15 6.43
C ARG A 34 13.57 -3.48 6.75
N ASN A 35 14.12 -4.25 7.71
CA ASN A 35 13.45 -5.47 8.18
C ASN A 35 12.06 -5.15 8.76
N PRO A 36 10.96 -5.68 8.17
CA PRO A 36 9.60 -5.34 8.59
C PRO A 36 9.13 -6.04 9.87
N ARG A 37 9.91 -7.00 10.40
CA ARG A 37 9.50 -7.88 11.52
C ARG A 37 10.05 -7.46 12.88
N GLY A 38 10.68 -6.29 12.97
CA GLY A 38 11.29 -5.80 14.21
C GLY A 38 11.24 -4.28 14.34
N TRP A 39 11.29 -3.79 15.57
CA TRP A 39 11.36 -2.35 15.84
C TRP A 39 12.76 -1.79 15.58
N SER A 40 13.79 -2.60 15.86
CA SER A 40 15.18 -2.18 15.64
C SER A 40 15.55 -2.19 14.15
N TYR A 41 16.34 -1.23 13.74
CA TYR A 41 16.78 -1.07 12.35
C TYR A 41 18.24 -0.57 12.29
N LYS A 42 18.89 -0.88 11.19
CA LYS A 42 20.18 -0.27 10.86
C LYS A 42 19.94 1.09 10.20
N PRO A 43 20.72 2.11 10.54
CA PRO A 43 20.69 3.38 9.80
C PRO A 43 20.91 3.15 8.30
N LEU A 44 20.18 3.89 7.48
CA LEU A 44 20.47 3.99 6.06
C LEU A 44 21.67 4.93 5.89
N THR A 45 22.73 4.45 5.26
CA THR A 45 23.91 5.28 4.99
C THR A 45 23.75 6.03 3.68
N ASP A 46 24.38 7.19 3.56
CA ASP A 46 24.38 8.00 2.33
C ASP A 46 24.94 7.22 1.14
N ASP A 47 25.98 6.38 1.38
CA ASP A 47 26.52 5.50 0.34
C ASP A 47 25.48 4.50 -0.17
N SER A 48 24.75 3.84 0.74
CA SER A 48 23.69 2.89 0.35
C SER A 48 22.55 3.58 -0.40
N ALA A 49 22.16 4.77 0.03
CA ALA A 49 21.14 5.58 -0.64
C ALA A 49 21.60 6.01 -2.03
N SER A 50 22.84 6.49 -2.16
CA SER A 50 23.41 6.93 -3.44
C SER A 50 23.47 5.78 -4.45
N VAL A 51 23.85 4.57 -4.03
CA VAL A 51 23.86 3.38 -4.91
C VAL A 51 22.44 3.01 -5.35
N PHE A 52 21.45 3.06 -4.44
CA PHE A 52 20.05 2.81 -4.79
C PHE A 52 19.52 3.83 -5.79
N ILE A 53 19.71 5.13 -5.52
CA ILE A 53 19.26 6.22 -6.39
C ILE A 53 19.86 6.08 -7.80
N LYS A 54 21.15 5.79 -7.88
CA LYS A 54 21.83 5.55 -9.17
C LYS A 54 21.21 4.37 -9.91
N ALA A 55 20.99 3.24 -9.22
CA ALA A 55 20.35 2.06 -9.81
C ALA A 55 18.94 2.38 -10.33
N MET A 56 18.13 3.16 -9.59
CA MET A 56 16.82 3.62 -10.03
C MET A 56 16.89 4.45 -11.32
N GLN A 57 17.81 5.42 -11.37
CA GLN A 57 18.00 6.28 -12.55
C GLN A 57 18.42 5.47 -13.79
N GLU A 58 19.32 4.49 -13.61
CA GLU A 58 19.81 3.63 -14.70
C GLU A 58 18.78 2.62 -15.18
N SER A 59 17.87 2.15 -14.30
CA SER A 59 16.85 1.15 -14.65
C SER A 59 15.69 1.71 -15.47
N GLY A 60 15.36 2.98 -15.28
CA GLY A 60 14.17 3.61 -15.86
C GLY A 60 12.82 3.10 -15.29
N ILE A 61 12.86 2.29 -14.22
CA ILE A 61 11.67 1.78 -13.52
C ILE A 61 11.19 2.81 -12.49
N GLY A 62 9.88 2.95 -12.32
CA GLY A 62 9.34 3.79 -11.26
C GLY A 62 7.89 4.24 -11.47
N PRO A 63 7.34 4.88 -10.45
CA PRO A 63 7.92 5.15 -9.14
C PRO A 63 8.15 3.89 -8.30
N ALA A 64 9.17 3.90 -7.42
CA ALA A 64 9.24 2.94 -6.33
C ALA A 64 8.31 3.37 -5.19
N VAL A 65 7.86 2.40 -4.40
CA VAL A 65 6.98 2.59 -3.24
C VAL A 65 7.64 1.94 -2.02
N VAL A 66 7.57 2.58 -0.86
CA VAL A 66 7.92 1.94 0.41
C VAL A 66 6.63 1.57 1.14
N HIS A 67 6.59 0.38 1.70
CA HIS A 67 5.54 -0.04 2.64
C HIS A 67 6.06 0.02 4.07
N MET A 68 5.24 0.48 5.01
CA MET A 68 5.55 0.44 6.45
C MET A 68 5.78 -0.99 6.93
N PRO A 69 6.67 -1.22 7.93
CA PRO A 69 6.78 -2.51 8.59
C PRO A 69 5.46 -3.00 9.20
N TYR A 70 5.37 -4.30 9.53
CA TYR A 70 4.14 -4.93 10.02
C TYR A 70 3.76 -4.59 11.48
N LEU A 71 4.71 -4.15 12.31
CA LEU A 71 4.49 -3.96 13.73
C LEU A 71 3.75 -2.68 14.12
N PRO A 72 3.87 -1.55 13.39
CA PRO A 72 3.19 -0.31 13.74
C PRO A 72 1.66 -0.47 13.81
N ASN A 73 1.09 0.13 14.86
CA ASN A 73 -0.34 0.21 15.07
C ASN A 73 -0.68 1.60 15.62
N PHE A 74 -1.08 2.51 14.75
CA PHE A 74 -1.39 3.91 15.08
C PHE A 74 -2.70 4.08 15.86
N ALA A 75 -3.55 3.07 15.86
CA ALA A 75 -4.80 3.05 16.63
C ALA A 75 -4.67 2.36 17.99
N SER A 76 -3.46 1.90 18.37
CA SER A 76 -3.24 1.11 19.57
C SER A 76 -3.62 1.84 20.86
N GLU A 77 -4.29 1.15 21.79
CA GLU A 77 -4.52 1.60 23.17
C GLU A 77 -3.24 1.60 24.03
N LYS A 78 -2.25 0.77 23.62
CA LYS A 78 -1.01 0.59 24.36
C LYS A 78 -0.04 1.69 23.99
N GLU A 79 0.22 2.60 24.94
CA GLU A 79 1.08 3.77 24.71
C GLU A 79 2.48 3.42 24.20
N ASN A 80 3.07 2.33 24.68
CA ASN A 80 4.39 1.90 24.20
C ASN A 80 4.35 1.47 22.71
N ILE A 81 3.29 0.79 22.26
CA ILE A 81 3.12 0.40 20.86
C ILE A 81 2.82 1.64 20.02
N TYR A 82 1.93 2.52 20.50
CA TYR A 82 1.60 3.77 19.82
C TYR A 82 2.84 4.64 19.60
N SER A 83 3.62 4.92 20.65
CA SER A 83 4.83 5.75 20.56
C SER A 83 5.88 5.16 19.62
N GLN A 84 6.10 3.84 19.68
CA GLN A 84 7.00 3.15 18.75
C GLN A 84 6.49 3.19 17.31
N SER A 85 5.15 3.19 17.11
CA SER A 85 4.55 3.29 15.77
C SER A 85 4.77 4.68 15.18
N VAL A 86 4.57 5.73 15.98
CA VAL A 86 4.82 7.12 15.58
C VAL A 86 6.29 7.34 15.22
N GLU A 87 7.22 6.88 16.08
CA GLU A 87 8.65 6.93 15.80
C GLU A 87 9.00 6.18 14.50
N SER A 88 8.43 4.99 14.33
CA SER A 88 8.61 4.21 13.10
C SER A 88 8.16 4.94 11.85
N LEU A 89 7.02 5.66 11.90
CA LEU A 89 6.53 6.46 10.79
C LEU A 89 7.47 7.60 10.44
N SER A 90 7.94 8.37 11.43
CA SER A 90 8.92 9.46 11.22
C SER A 90 10.22 8.94 10.59
N VAL A 91 10.69 7.78 11.04
CA VAL A 91 11.88 7.11 10.48
C VAL A 91 11.64 6.71 9.03
N GLU A 92 10.51 6.09 8.69
CA GLU A 92 10.23 5.66 7.31
C GLU A 92 10.06 6.86 6.36
N LEU A 93 9.42 7.94 6.80
CA LEU A 93 9.33 9.19 6.02
C LEU A 93 10.73 9.74 5.70
N SER A 94 11.63 9.78 6.69
CA SER A 94 13.01 10.21 6.50
C SER A 94 13.78 9.29 5.55
N ARG A 95 13.57 7.96 5.64
CA ARG A 95 14.20 6.98 4.75
C ARG A 95 13.70 7.11 3.32
N CYS A 96 12.39 7.32 3.13
CA CYS A 96 11.81 7.58 1.81
C CYS A 96 12.43 8.82 1.17
N ALA A 97 12.55 9.92 1.91
CA ALA A 97 13.19 11.14 1.41
C ALA A 97 14.65 10.91 1.03
N THR A 98 15.42 10.21 1.89
CA THR A 98 16.83 9.87 1.63
C THR A 98 16.99 8.98 0.37
N LEU A 99 16.04 8.08 0.11
CA LEU A 99 16.03 7.21 -1.07
C LEU A 99 15.41 7.88 -2.31
N GLN A 100 14.87 9.09 -2.17
CA GLN A 100 14.10 9.78 -3.20
C GLN A 100 12.88 8.98 -3.69
N ILE A 101 12.26 8.22 -2.77
CA ILE A 101 11.03 7.48 -3.04
C ILE A 101 9.85 8.34 -2.60
N PRO A 102 8.89 8.66 -3.51
CA PRO A 102 7.83 9.63 -3.23
C PRO A 102 6.69 9.06 -2.40
N PHE A 103 6.53 7.75 -2.28
CA PHE A 103 5.34 7.11 -1.69
C PHE A 103 5.71 6.19 -0.52
N LEU A 104 5.05 6.42 0.62
CA LEU A 104 5.07 5.54 1.79
C LEU A 104 3.66 5.03 2.07
N VAL A 105 3.41 3.74 1.88
CA VAL A 105 2.13 3.09 2.19
C VAL A 105 2.09 2.64 3.64
N THR A 106 0.96 2.78 4.29
CA THR A 106 0.76 2.31 5.66
C THR A 106 -0.64 1.79 5.94
N HIS A 107 -0.72 0.67 6.66
CA HIS A 107 -1.93 0.26 7.37
C HIS A 107 -2.20 1.20 8.56
N LEU A 108 -3.46 1.32 8.96
CA LEU A 108 -3.88 2.25 10.02
C LEU A 108 -3.87 1.62 11.42
N GLY A 109 -3.89 0.29 11.48
CA GLY A 109 -3.83 -0.47 12.72
C GLY A 109 -5.21 -0.88 13.27
N HIS A 110 -5.22 -1.28 14.54
CA HIS A 110 -6.39 -1.86 15.23
C HIS A 110 -6.64 -1.12 16.54
N HIS A 111 -7.88 -0.63 16.71
CA HIS A 111 -8.24 0.20 17.87
C HIS A 111 -8.47 -0.57 19.18
N GLY A 112 -8.55 -1.92 19.12
CA GLY A 112 -8.78 -2.72 20.32
C GLY A 112 -10.06 -2.30 21.09
N PRO A 113 -9.98 -2.17 22.44
CA PRO A 113 -11.11 -1.74 23.24
C PRO A 113 -11.39 -0.22 23.22
N LEU A 114 -10.51 0.62 22.67
CA LEU A 114 -10.75 2.07 22.58
C LEU A 114 -12.01 2.44 21.80
N GLY A 115 -12.38 1.60 20.83
CA GLY A 115 -13.45 1.89 19.90
C GLY A 115 -12.97 2.66 18.66
N LYS A 116 -13.81 2.62 17.63
CA LYS A 116 -13.48 3.06 16.28
C LYS A 116 -13.14 4.55 16.20
N GLU A 117 -13.91 5.39 16.88
CA GLU A 117 -13.72 6.85 16.85
C GLU A 117 -12.39 7.29 17.47
N ASP A 118 -12.08 6.77 18.67
CA ASP A 118 -10.80 7.06 19.33
C ASP A 118 -9.64 6.47 18.53
N GLY A 119 -9.83 5.29 17.92
CA GLY A 119 -8.84 4.70 17.02
C GLY A 119 -8.51 5.62 15.84
N ARG A 120 -9.52 6.14 15.13
CA ARG A 120 -9.33 7.08 14.01
C ARG A 120 -8.64 8.38 14.46
N ARG A 121 -9.05 8.93 15.61
CA ARG A 121 -8.38 10.11 16.17
C ARG A 121 -6.90 9.85 16.43
N ARG A 122 -6.55 8.72 17.06
CA ARG A 122 -5.15 8.36 17.33
C ARG A 122 -4.33 8.20 16.05
N VAL A 123 -4.91 7.63 15.00
CA VAL A 123 -4.25 7.56 13.68
C VAL A 123 -3.95 8.96 13.15
N ALA A 124 -4.92 9.87 13.17
CA ALA A 124 -4.72 11.24 12.71
C ALA A 124 -3.67 11.99 13.56
N ASP A 125 -3.70 11.84 14.89
CA ASP A 125 -2.73 12.43 15.82
C ASP A 125 -1.31 11.91 15.54
N ALA A 126 -1.16 10.60 15.33
CA ALA A 126 0.12 9.98 14.98
C ALA A 126 0.71 10.52 13.67
N ILE A 127 -0.14 10.68 12.65
CA ILE A 127 0.25 11.21 11.34
C ILE A 127 0.62 12.68 11.46
N ASN A 128 -0.18 13.51 12.15
CA ASN A 128 0.12 14.92 12.38
C ASN A 128 1.49 15.09 13.04
N PHE A 129 1.74 14.33 14.11
CA PHE A 129 3.02 14.37 14.81
C PHE A 129 4.19 13.97 13.91
N ALA A 130 4.05 12.87 13.15
CA ALA A 130 5.13 12.38 12.29
C ALA A 130 5.42 13.30 11.10
N LEU A 131 4.43 14.06 10.61
CA LEU A 131 4.58 15.00 9.50
C LEU A 131 5.16 16.34 9.91
N GLU A 132 5.08 16.74 11.19
CA GLU A 132 5.54 18.04 11.67
C GLU A 132 7.01 18.33 11.31
N ASP A 133 7.89 17.33 11.52
CA ASP A 133 9.32 17.43 11.23
C ASP A 133 9.77 16.57 10.04
N ALA A 134 8.83 15.96 9.30
CA ALA A 134 9.18 15.06 8.20
C ALA A 134 9.70 15.83 6.97
N PRO A 135 10.74 15.32 6.28
CA PRO A 135 11.22 15.91 5.05
C PRO A 135 10.10 16.03 4.00
N GLU A 136 10.15 17.09 3.20
CA GLU A 136 9.23 17.26 2.07
C GLU A 136 9.46 16.26 0.94
N GLY A 137 8.50 16.17 0.01
CA GLY A 137 8.61 15.34 -1.20
C GLY A 137 8.18 13.88 -1.01
N VAL A 138 7.72 13.49 0.19
CA VAL A 138 7.15 12.17 0.46
C VAL A 138 5.67 12.29 0.78
N PHE A 139 4.85 11.53 0.07
CA PHE A 139 3.42 11.36 0.33
C PHE A 139 3.20 10.13 1.18
N LEU A 140 2.43 10.28 2.26
CA LEU A 140 1.95 9.16 3.06
C LEU A 140 0.64 8.65 2.46
N LEU A 141 0.62 7.36 2.10
CA LEU A 141 -0.54 6.69 1.53
C LEU A 141 -1.24 5.87 2.60
N LEU A 142 -2.48 6.23 2.91
CA LEU A 142 -3.33 5.47 3.81
C LEU A 142 -3.92 4.30 3.04
N GLU A 143 -3.74 3.08 3.55
CA GLU A 143 -4.23 1.87 2.91
C GLU A 143 -5.52 1.39 3.56
N ASN A 144 -6.53 1.00 2.75
CA ASN A 144 -7.72 0.34 3.26
C ASN A 144 -7.37 -1.05 3.80
N THR A 145 -8.12 -1.51 4.81
CA THR A 145 -7.89 -2.79 5.49
C THR A 145 -9.00 -3.80 5.21
N ALA A 146 -8.70 -5.08 5.42
CA ALA A 146 -9.61 -6.18 5.10
C ALA A 146 -10.86 -6.29 6.01
N GLY A 147 -10.93 -5.51 7.08
CA GLY A 147 -12.04 -5.58 8.03
C GLY A 147 -11.86 -6.62 9.13
N GLU A 148 -10.61 -6.97 9.44
CA GLU A 148 -10.29 -7.80 10.60
C GLU A 148 -10.81 -7.13 11.87
N LYS A 149 -10.99 -7.92 12.91
CA LYS A 149 -11.56 -7.42 14.17
C LYS A 149 -10.84 -6.18 14.69
N ASN A 150 -11.59 -5.09 14.84
CA ASN A 150 -11.12 -3.79 15.32
C ASN A 150 -10.11 -3.07 14.38
N SER A 151 -9.98 -3.47 13.13
CA SER A 151 -9.16 -2.73 12.16
C SER A 151 -9.77 -1.36 11.86
N VAL A 152 -8.91 -0.38 11.58
CA VAL A 152 -9.28 0.96 11.15
C VAL A 152 -9.07 1.06 9.64
N GLY A 153 -10.03 1.65 8.90
CA GLY A 153 -9.91 1.87 7.47
C GLY A 153 -10.49 0.77 6.58
N SER A 154 -11.27 -0.16 7.14
CA SER A 154 -12.05 -1.12 6.34
C SER A 154 -13.30 -0.47 5.71
N ASP A 155 -13.83 0.57 6.31
CA ASP A 155 -14.82 1.45 5.70
C ASP A 155 -14.10 2.66 5.09
N LEU A 156 -14.33 2.95 3.82
CA LEU A 156 -13.70 4.08 3.12
C LEU A 156 -14.01 5.41 3.80
N ALA A 157 -15.19 5.55 4.42
CA ALA A 157 -15.54 6.72 5.22
C ALA A 157 -14.59 6.96 6.41
N ASP A 158 -13.99 5.90 6.98
CA ASP A 158 -13.00 6.04 8.04
C ASP A 158 -11.73 6.74 7.55
N ILE A 159 -11.29 6.40 6.34
CA ILE A 159 -10.11 7.00 5.71
C ILE A 159 -10.39 8.49 5.43
N GLY A 160 -11.56 8.81 4.85
CA GLY A 160 -11.98 10.20 4.64
C GLY A 160 -12.05 11.01 5.94
N ASP A 161 -12.59 10.43 7.00
CA ASP A 161 -12.67 11.07 8.33
C ASP A 161 -11.28 11.30 8.95
N ILE A 162 -10.35 10.36 8.80
CA ILE A 162 -8.95 10.51 9.24
C ILE A 162 -8.27 11.63 8.46
N ILE A 163 -8.39 11.65 7.13
CA ILE A 163 -7.80 12.69 6.28
C ILE A 163 -8.33 14.06 6.68
N GLY A 164 -9.65 14.18 6.97
CA GLY A 164 -10.26 15.43 7.44
C GLY A 164 -9.69 15.97 8.76
N LYS A 165 -9.02 15.12 9.57
CA LYS A 165 -8.38 15.50 10.84
C LYS A 165 -6.87 15.75 10.71
N ILE A 166 -6.27 15.47 9.55
CA ILE A 166 -4.85 15.72 9.30
C ILE A 166 -4.66 17.19 8.90
N GLN A 167 -3.63 17.84 9.46
CA GLN A 167 -3.33 19.26 9.24
C GLN A 167 -2.73 19.48 7.85
N ASP A 168 -1.72 18.70 7.49
CA ASP A 168 -1.07 18.75 6.17
C ASP A 168 -1.65 17.73 5.20
N GLN A 169 -2.90 17.96 4.78
CA GLN A 169 -3.61 17.07 3.87
C GLN A 169 -2.96 16.96 2.49
N GLN A 170 -2.14 17.95 2.09
CA GLN A 170 -1.48 17.94 0.79
C GLN A 170 -0.44 16.82 0.67
N ARG A 171 0.07 16.32 1.80
CA ARG A 171 1.01 15.19 1.87
C ARG A 171 0.33 13.84 2.00
N ILE A 172 -1.01 13.80 2.04
CA ILE A 172 -1.77 12.56 2.20
C ILE A 172 -2.32 12.11 0.85
N LYS A 173 -2.15 10.84 0.60
CA LYS A 173 -2.71 10.10 -0.54
C LYS A 173 -3.31 8.78 -0.03
N VAL A 174 -3.82 7.97 -0.95
CA VAL A 174 -4.41 6.67 -0.61
C VAL A 174 -3.82 5.58 -1.49
N CYS A 175 -3.57 4.44 -0.88
CA CYS A 175 -3.35 3.16 -1.54
C CYS A 175 -4.63 2.33 -1.41
N PHE A 176 -5.14 1.79 -2.52
CA PHE A 176 -6.31 0.94 -2.51
C PHE A 176 -5.90 -0.52 -2.76
N ASP A 177 -6.05 -1.37 -1.74
CA ASP A 177 -5.86 -2.81 -1.88
C ASP A 177 -7.17 -3.50 -2.24
N THR A 178 -7.17 -4.23 -3.35
CA THR A 178 -8.36 -4.89 -3.91
C THR A 178 -8.77 -6.13 -3.11
N CYS A 179 -7.82 -6.89 -2.55
CA CYS A 179 -8.10 -7.99 -1.64
C CYS A 179 -8.75 -7.50 -0.35
N HIS A 180 -8.17 -6.46 0.26
CA HIS A 180 -8.70 -5.85 1.48
C HIS A 180 -10.12 -5.28 1.25
N ALA A 181 -10.33 -4.54 0.16
CA ALA A 181 -11.63 -4.00 -0.17
C ALA A 181 -12.68 -5.11 -0.33
N PHE A 182 -12.35 -6.17 -1.06
CA PHE A 182 -13.26 -7.31 -1.23
C PHE A 182 -13.56 -8.02 0.09
N ALA A 183 -12.54 -8.24 0.91
CA ALA A 183 -12.70 -8.82 2.23
C ALA A 183 -13.52 -7.92 3.18
N ALA A 184 -13.47 -6.60 3.02
CA ALA A 184 -14.30 -5.64 3.76
C ALA A 184 -15.73 -5.51 3.23
N GLY A 185 -16.05 -6.11 2.06
CA GLY A 185 -17.42 -6.15 1.51
C GLY A 185 -17.65 -5.27 0.28
N TYR A 186 -16.60 -4.69 -0.30
CA TYR A 186 -16.68 -3.99 -1.59
C TYR A 186 -16.54 -5.00 -2.71
N ASP A 187 -17.62 -5.21 -3.45
CA ASP A 187 -17.64 -6.21 -4.51
C ASP A 187 -16.91 -5.69 -5.76
N LEU A 188 -15.94 -6.44 -6.23
CA LEU A 188 -15.07 -6.07 -7.36
C LEU A 188 -15.15 -7.07 -8.53
N ARG A 189 -16.17 -7.94 -8.56
CA ARG A 189 -16.23 -9.07 -9.49
C ARG A 189 -16.67 -8.72 -10.90
N THR A 190 -17.36 -7.60 -11.10
CA THR A 190 -17.87 -7.17 -12.41
C THR A 190 -17.58 -5.69 -12.67
N HIS A 191 -17.69 -5.28 -13.93
CA HIS A 191 -17.49 -3.88 -14.33
C HIS A 191 -18.38 -2.90 -13.54
N ASP A 192 -19.66 -3.22 -13.38
CA ASP A 192 -20.61 -2.31 -12.71
C ASP A 192 -20.28 -2.20 -11.21
N LEU A 193 -19.96 -3.32 -10.55
CA LEU A 193 -19.60 -3.35 -9.13
C LEU A 193 -18.26 -2.64 -8.86
N VAL A 194 -17.30 -2.73 -9.77
CA VAL A 194 -16.06 -1.92 -9.72
C VAL A 194 -16.41 -0.44 -9.83
N GLY A 195 -17.30 -0.07 -10.78
CA GLY A 195 -17.80 1.30 -10.91
C GLY A 195 -18.41 1.83 -9.61
N GLU A 196 -19.36 1.10 -9.02
CA GLU A 196 -20.02 1.44 -7.76
C GLU A 196 -19.03 1.61 -6.60
N THR A 197 -18.02 0.72 -6.52
CA THR A 197 -16.98 0.80 -5.50
C THR A 197 -16.15 2.08 -5.62
N PHE A 198 -15.72 2.43 -6.84
CA PHE A 198 -14.90 3.63 -7.05
C PHE A 198 -15.72 4.92 -7.07
N ASP A 199 -17.01 4.88 -7.38
CA ASP A 199 -17.93 6.01 -7.14
C ASP A 199 -18.09 6.27 -5.64
N ARG A 200 -18.20 5.23 -4.82
CA ARG A 200 -18.20 5.35 -3.36
C ARG A 200 -16.85 5.87 -2.84
N PHE A 201 -15.73 5.37 -3.35
CA PHE A 201 -14.39 5.90 -3.01
C PHE A 201 -14.29 7.40 -3.32
N ASP A 202 -14.77 7.82 -4.50
CA ASP A 202 -14.75 9.24 -4.90
C ASP A 202 -15.59 10.11 -3.96
N SER A 203 -16.75 9.62 -3.55
CA SER A 203 -17.65 10.33 -2.63
C SER A 203 -17.11 10.46 -1.21
N GLU A 204 -16.43 9.43 -0.69
CA GLU A 204 -15.95 9.39 0.71
C GLU A 204 -14.55 9.99 0.90
N ILE A 205 -13.69 9.88 -0.12
CA ILE A 205 -12.28 10.23 -0.05
C ILE A 205 -11.88 11.23 -1.14
N GLY A 206 -12.34 10.99 -2.36
CA GLY A 206 -11.91 11.68 -3.58
C GLY A 206 -10.87 10.87 -4.37
N LEU A 207 -11.20 10.51 -5.61
CA LEU A 207 -10.31 9.71 -6.48
C LEU A 207 -8.99 10.41 -6.82
N ASP A 208 -8.89 11.73 -6.67
CA ASP A 208 -7.64 12.47 -6.89
C ASP A 208 -6.59 12.22 -5.79
N LEU A 209 -7.00 11.63 -4.68
CA LEU A 209 -6.08 11.18 -3.63
C LEU A 209 -5.54 9.77 -3.87
N LEU A 210 -6.19 8.95 -4.70
CA LEU A 210 -5.74 7.61 -5.03
C LEU A 210 -4.45 7.67 -5.85
N SER A 211 -3.39 7.05 -5.38
CA SER A 211 -2.06 7.16 -6.00
C SER A 211 -1.39 5.82 -6.30
N VAL A 212 -1.76 4.76 -5.60
CA VAL A 212 -1.26 3.40 -5.79
C VAL A 212 -2.43 2.42 -5.63
N ILE A 213 -2.43 1.35 -6.42
CA ILE A 213 -3.34 0.22 -6.25
C ILE A 213 -2.52 -1.01 -5.90
N HIS A 214 -2.78 -1.62 -4.75
CA HIS A 214 -2.38 -2.98 -4.50
C HIS A 214 -3.36 -3.91 -5.22
N LEU A 215 -2.91 -4.48 -6.33
CA LEU A 215 -3.73 -5.33 -7.19
C LEU A 215 -3.57 -6.78 -6.78
N ASN A 216 -4.37 -7.22 -5.86
CA ASN A 216 -4.36 -8.56 -5.31
C ASN A 216 -5.70 -9.24 -5.53
N ASP A 217 -5.69 -10.49 -6.05
CA ASP A 217 -6.87 -11.35 -5.93
C ASP A 217 -6.93 -11.97 -4.53
N THR A 218 -8.04 -12.57 -4.14
CA THR A 218 -8.25 -13.02 -2.77
C THR A 218 -8.77 -14.45 -2.67
N LYS A 219 -8.31 -15.17 -1.64
CA LYS A 219 -8.86 -16.49 -1.25
C LYS A 219 -10.15 -16.37 -0.47
N GLY A 220 -10.36 -15.23 0.19
CA GLY A 220 -11.52 -14.97 1.03
C GLY A 220 -12.79 -14.66 0.22
N ILE A 221 -13.95 -15.03 0.75
CA ILE A 221 -15.24 -14.62 0.18
C ILE A 221 -15.53 -13.15 0.51
N LEU A 222 -16.43 -12.54 -0.23
CA LEU A 222 -16.89 -11.17 -0.03
C LEU A 222 -17.31 -10.92 1.43
N GLY A 223 -16.79 -9.88 2.06
CA GLY A 223 -17.12 -9.51 3.43
C GLY A 223 -16.57 -10.44 4.51
N SER A 224 -15.57 -11.26 4.19
CA SER A 224 -15.02 -12.26 5.13
C SER A 224 -14.12 -11.68 6.22
N GLY A 225 -13.62 -10.47 6.07
CA GLY A 225 -12.58 -9.90 6.93
C GLY A 225 -11.26 -10.67 6.89
N LEU A 226 -10.98 -11.38 5.79
CA LEU A 226 -9.82 -12.27 5.65
C LEU A 226 -8.81 -11.69 4.66
N ASP A 227 -7.71 -11.18 5.19
CA ASP A 227 -6.56 -10.79 4.39
C ASP A 227 -5.77 -12.04 3.96
N ARG A 228 -6.05 -12.53 2.75
CA ARG A 228 -5.37 -13.68 2.14
C ARG A 228 -5.33 -13.51 0.63
N HIS A 229 -4.18 -13.05 0.14
CA HIS A 229 -3.94 -12.84 -1.27
C HIS A 229 -3.91 -14.17 -2.06
N GLU A 230 -4.37 -14.10 -3.29
CA GLU A 230 -4.32 -15.17 -4.29
C GLU A 230 -3.66 -14.64 -5.57
N HIS A 231 -3.22 -15.54 -6.43
CA HIS A 231 -2.73 -15.19 -7.77
C HIS A 231 -3.80 -14.49 -8.60
N ILE A 232 -3.36 -13.56 -9.43
CA ILE A 232 -4.24 -12.75 -10.29
C ILE A 232 -5.16 -13.65 -11.16
N GLY A 233 -6.46 -13.47 -10.97
CA GLY A 233 -7.51 -14.20 -11.70
C GLY A 233 -7.79 -15.62 -11.19
N LEU A 234 -7.14 -16.08 -10.13
CA LEU A 234 -7.37 -17.39 -9.51
C LEU A 234 -8.18 -17.32 -8.21
N GLY A 235 -8.46 -16.13 -7.71
CA GLY A 235 -9.22 -15.90 -6.49
C GLY A 235 -10.69 -15.59 -6.73
N GLN A 236 -11.31 -14.98 -5.72
CA GLN A 236 -12.74 -14.69 -5.69
C GLN A 236 -13.13 -13.41 -6.45
N ILE A 237 -12.18 -12.48 -6.68
CA ILE A 237 -12.39 -11.34 -7.56
C ILE A 237 -12.41 -11.82 -9.01
N GLY A 238 -11.47 -12.70 -9.36
CA GLY A 238 -11.39 -13.36 -10.66
C GLY A 238 -10.95 -12.44 -11.80
N GLU A 239 -10.77 -13.04 -12.98
CA GLU A 239 -10.26 -12.31 -14.15
C GLU A 239 -11.15 -11.16 -14.61
N GLU A 240 -12.47 -11.29 -14.51
CA GLU A 240 -13.42 -10.25 -14.92
C GLU A 240 -13.28 -9.00 -14.05
N GLY A 241 -13.22 -9.17 -12.73
CA GLY A 241 -13.05 -8.08 -11.79
C GLY A 241 -11.68 -7.39 -11.96
N ILE A 242 -10.61 -8.17 -12.04
CA ILE A 242 -9.26 -7.63 -12.28
C ILE A 242 -9.21 -6.87 -13.62
N ARG A 243 -9.77 -7.42 -14.69
CA ARG A 243 -9.88 -6.74 -16.00
C ARG A 243 -10.63 -5.42 -15.86
N SER A 244 -11.75 -5.41 -15.16
CA SER A 244 -12.57 -4.21 -14.95
C SER A 244 -11.80 -3.09 -14.25
N ILE A 245 -10.99 -3.44 -13.22
CA ILE A 245 -10.11 -2.50 -12.52
C ILE A 245 -9.05 -1.93 -13.48
N LEU A 246 -8.36 -2.79 -14.25
CA LEU A 246 -7.31 -2.40 -15.17
C LEU A 246 -7.80 -1.50 -16.33
N HIS A 247 -9.06 -1.64 -16.71
CA HIS A 247 -9.69 -0.85 -17.77
C HIS A 247 -10.45 0.38 -17.26
N HIS A 248 -10.58 0.55 -15.95
CA HIS A 248 -11.27 1.71 -15.38
C HIS A 248 -10.54 3.01 -15.75
N PRO A 249 -11.21 4.00 -16.37
CA PRO A 249 -10.55 5.14 -17.01
C PRO A 249 -9.71 6.00 -16.04
N ARG A 250 -10.11 6.09 -14.77
CA ARG A 250 -9.40 6.87 -13.75
C ARG A 250 -8.30 6.08 -13.03
N LEU A 251 -8.25 4.74 -13.18
CA LEU A 251 -7.30 3.88 -12.47
C LEU A 251 -6.13 3.45 -13.35
N ARG A 252 -6.37 3.24 -14.63
CA ARG A 252 -5.41 2.63 -15.58
C ARG A 252 -4.05 3.33 -15.70
N SER A 253 -3.93 4.57 -15.24
CA SER A 253 -2.68 5.35 -15.23
C SER A 253 -1.90 5.26 -13.91
N LEU A 254 -2.49 4.66 -12.89
CA LEU A 254 -1.86 4.49 -11.59
C LEU A 254 -0.89 3.29 -11.60
N PRO A 255 0.11 3.28 -10.73
CA PRO A 255 0.92 2.09 -10.50
C PRO A 255 0.10 0.98 -9.81
N PHE A 256 0.14 -0.22 -10.39
CA PHE A 256 -0.42 -1.44 -9.84
C PHE A 256 0.69 -2.28 -9.25
N ILE A 257 0.62 -2.57 -7.95
CA ILE A 257 1.62 -3.37 -7.24
C ILE A 257 0.94 -4.61 -6.68
N MET A 258 1.52 -5.77 -6.96
CA MET A 258 1.01 -7.04 -6.46
C MET A 258 1.82 -7.52 -5.25
N GLU A 259 1.11 -8.12 -4.32
CA GLU A 259 1.66 -8.80 -3.15
C GLU A 259 1.19 -10.27 -3.13
N THR A 260 1.10 -10.84 -4.32
CA THR A 260 0.63 -12.20 -4.55
C THR A 260 1.62 -13.23 -3.99
N PRO A 261 1.16 -14.44 -3.63
CA PRO A 261 2.07 -15.50 -3.21
C PRO A 261 3.06 -15.87 -4.32
N GLU A 262 4.26 -16.29 -3.94
CA GLU A 262 5.21 -17.00 -4.82
C GLU A 262 5.18 -18.47 -4.45
N ASP A 263 4.62 -19.32 -5.30
CA ASP A 263 4.54 -20.76 -5.07
C ASP A 263 4.60 -21.57 -6.38
N SER A 264 4.32 -22.87 -6.32
CA SER A 264 4.37 -23.75 -7.50
C SER A 264 3.25 -23.48 -8.52
N THR A 265 2.23 -22.70 -8.17
CA THR A 265 1.12 -22.34 -9.07
C THR A 265 1.55 -21.23 -10.02
N ARG A 266 2.16 -20.18 -9.48
CA ARG A 266 2.64 -19.04 -10.26
C ARG A 266 3.67 -18.22 -9.45
N ASP A 267 4.63 -17.63 -10.12
CA ASP A 267 5.59 -16.69 -9.58
C ASP A 267 5.20 -15.22 -9.92
N ASP A 268 6.01 -14.28 -9.49
CA ASP A 268 5.85 -12.85 -9.79
C ASP A 268 5.81 -12.57 -11.29
N ILE A 269 6.69 -13.21 -12.08
CA ILE A 269 6.77 -13.02 -13.53
C ILE A 269 5.46 -13.48 -14.18
N GLY A 270 4.93 -14.61 -13.74
CA GLY A 270 3.66 -15.15 -14.21
C GLY A 270 2.47 -14.26 -13.85
N ASN A 271 2.45 -13.65 -12.64
CA ASN A 271 1.42 -12.72 -12.25
C ASN A 271 1.49 -11.39 -13.04
N ILE A 272 2.70 -10.85 -13.27
CA ILE A 272 2.90 -9.67 -14.14
C ILE A 272 2.42 -9.95 -15.58
N ALA A 273 2.74 -11.12 -16.12
CA ALA A 273 2.28 -11.53 -17.45
C ALA A 273 0.75 -11.61 -17.53
N LYS A 274 0.09 -12.16 -16.48
CA LYS A 274 -1.37 -12.23 -16.40
C LYS A 274 -2.00 -10.84 -16.32
N VAL A 275 -1.48 -9.92 -15.54
CA VAL A 275 -1.98 -8.53 -15.49
C VAL A 275 -1.87 -7.87 -16.86
N ARG A 276 -0.73 -8.03 -17.56
CA ARG A 276 -0.55 -7.47 -18.91
C ARG A 276 -1.50 -8.08 -19.94
N GLU A 277 -1.77 -9.39 -19.84
CA GLU A 277 -2.78 -10.07 -20.66
C GLU A 277 -4.18 -9.48 -20.44
N LEU A 278 -4.56 -9.27 -19.16
CA LEU A 278 -5.88 -8.74 -18.82
C LEU A 278 -6.04 -7.24 -19.13
N ALA A 279 -4.95 -6.50 -19.27
CA ALA A 279 -4.94 -5.07 -19.58
C ALA A 279 -5.05 -4.73 -21.08
N VAL A 280 -5.08 -5.73 -21.96
CA VAL A 280 -5.32 -5.60 -23.42
C VAL A 280 -6.85 -5.64 -23.74
#